data_3e97962ee7a91873277c4cd57a4c2472
#
_entry.id   3e97962ee7a91873277c4cd57a4c2472
#
_cell.length_a   1.000
_cell.length_b   1.000
_cell.length_c   1.000
_cell.angle_alpha   90.00
_cell.angle_beta   90.00
_cell.angle_gamma   90.00
#
_symmetry.space_group_name_H-M   'P 1'
#
loop_
_entity.id
_entity.type
_entity.pdbx_description
1 polymer ?
#
loop_
_entity_poly.entity_id
_entity_poly.type
_entity_poly.pdbx_seq_one_letter_code
_entity_poly.pdbx_strand_id
1 'polypeptide(L)'
;SLPPSLYLALPSCRSTRSALCNYIQCAWCVRAMQLLVKLLFIAHLLGSGWYFMATLSHSSERSWVLEYRDGALLDATVSRQYVASLYWALMTLTTVGYGDIVPANNREDIYSCVAMLIGAVAFAYTVGDIGALIVTLDRQAALVEEKMDAVKEYLGWRGIPRQLAIRVRRYYEHYYAHRTVFDEESILSSLNPSLHSEIV
;
A
#
# COMPACT_ATOMS: atom_id res chain seq x y z
N SER A 1 -42.38 30.71 12.53
CA SER A 1 -42.20 29.84 13.68
C SER A 1 -42.60 28.44 13.29
N LEU A 2 -41.60 27.62 12.96
CA LEU A 2 -41.73 26.17 12.68
C LEU A 2 -41.70 25.38 14.00
N PRO A 3 -42.46 24.29 14.13
CA PRO A 3 -42.57 23.59 15.39
C PRO A 3 -41.29 22.80 15.73
N PRO A 4 -40.96 22.65 17.03
CA PRO A 4 -39.71 22.03 17.49
C PRO A 4 -39.61 20.50 17.31
N SER A 5 -40.59 19.87 16.70
CA SER A 5 -40.63 18.41 16.50
C SER A 5 -39.90 17.90 15.26
N LEU A 6 -39.31 18.77 14.41
CA LEU A 6 -38.60 18.39 13.19
C LEU A 6 -37.09 18.20 13.36
N TYR A 7 -36.55 18.42 14.57
CA TYR A 7 -35.12 18.27 14.86
C TYR A 7 -34.66 16.85 15.25
N LEU A 8 -35.58 15.91 15.31
CA LEU A 8 -35.30 14.56 15.89
C LEU A 8 -35.19 13.43 14.87
N ALA A 9 -35.12 13.71 13.57
CA ALA A 9 -35.10 12.65 12.56
C ALA A 9 -33.92 12.75 11.55
N LEU A 10 -32.76 13.29 11.96
CA LEU A 10 -31.56 13.10 11.17
C LEU A 10 -30.70 12.01 11.84
N PRO A 11 -30.56 10.82 11.21
CA PRO A 11 -29.64 9.83 11.70
C PRO A 11 -28.24 10.44 11.70
N SER A 12 -27.55 10.32 12.82
CA SER A 12 -26.29 10.98 13.13
C SER A 12 -25.26 10.77 11.99
N CYS A 13 -24.96 11.81 11.28
CA CYS A 13 -23.91 11.90 10.25
C CYS A 13 -22.49 11.53 10.79
N ARG A 14 -22.36 11.31 12.10
CA ARG A 14 -21.15 10.77 12.75
C ARG A 14 -20.93 9.28 12.49
N SER A 15 -21.99 8.48 12.37
CA SER A 15 -21.90 7.02 12.22
C SER A 15 -21.42 6.63 10.83
N THR A 16 -21.91 7.27 9.78
CA THR A 16 -21.54 6.97 8.40
C THR A 16 -20.08 7.36 8.08
N ARG A 17 -19.58 8.41 8.73
CA ARG A 17 -18.21 8.90 8.53
C ARG A 17 -17.17 8.03 9.19
N SER A 18 -17.44 7.54 10.38
CA SER A 18 -16.59 6.53 11.03
C SER A 18 -16.58 5.23 10.23
N ALA A 19 -17.70 4.84 9.64
CA ALA A 19 -17.80 3.66 8.79
C ALA A 19 -17.02 3.82 7.47
N LEU A 20 -17.07 4.98 6.79
CA LEU A 20 -16.31 5.25 5.56
C LEU A 20 -14.81 5.35 5.83
N CYS A 21 -14.41 6.04 6.89
CA CYS A 21 -13.01 6.13 7.31
C CYS A 21 -12.47 4.75 7.69
N ASN A 22 -13.23 3.96 8.43
CA ASN A 22 -12.88 2.59 8.77
C ASN A 22 -12.83 1.68 7.52
N TYR A 23 -13.72 1.88 6.54
CA TYR A 23 -13.72 1.13 5.29
C TYR A 23 -12.48 1.44 4.44
N ILE A 24 -12.12 2.71 4.28
CA ILE A 24 -10.91 3.13 3.55
C ILE A 24 -9.66 2.61 4.25
N GLN A 25 -9.60 2.73 5.58
CA GLN A 25 -8.49 2.24 6.38
C GLN A 25 -8.39 0.71 6.34
N CYS A 26 -9.53 0.00 6.34
CA CYS A 26 -9.58 -1.44 6.18
C CYS A 26 -9.13 -1.88 4.77
N ALA A 27 -9.56 -1.20 3.71
CA ALA A 27 -9.12 -1.48 2.34
C ALA A 27 -7.62 -1.29 2.15
N TRP A 28 -7.04 -0.31 2.83
CA TRP A 28 -5.59 -0.07 2.88
C TRP A 28 -4.84 -1.20 3.57
N CYS A 29 -5.28 -1.58 4.75
CA CYS A 29 -4.70 -2.71 5.48
C CYS A 29 -4.76 -4.00 4.66
N VAL A 30 -5.87 -4.24 3.96
CA VAL A 30 -6.03 -5.41 3.09
C VAL A 30 -5.02 -5.36 1.92
N ARG A 31 -4.86 -4.23 1.25
CA ARG A 31 -3.88 -4.10 0.15
C ARG A 31 -2.45 -4.26 0.64
N ALA A 32 -2.07 -3.61 1.75
CA ALA A 32 -0.76 -3.77 2.36
C ALA A 32 -0.48 -5.22 2.75
N MET A 33 -1.47 -5.90 3.33
CA MET A 33 -1.38 -7.32 3.67
C MET A 33 -1.21 -8.20 2.42
N GLN A 34 -1.94 -7.90 1.35
CA GLN A 34 -1.80 -8.62 0.07
C GLN A 34 -0.39 -8.46 -0.53
N LEU A 35 0.20 -7.26 -0.46
CA LEU A 35 1.58 -7.04 -0.89
C LEU A 35 2.57 -7.83 -0.06
N LEU A 36 2.42 -7.82 1.27
CA LEU A 36 3.27 -8.57 2.18
C LEU A 36 3.18 -10.08 1.90
N VAL A 37 1.97 -10.61 1.72
CA VAL A 37 1.76 -12.04 1.41
C VAL A 37 2.41 -12.41 0.07
N LYS A 38 2.26 -11.59 -0.97
CA LYS A 38 2.93 -11.82 -2.27
C LYS A 38 4.44 -11.85 -2.13
N LEU A 39 5.01 -10.88 -1.41
CA LEU A 39 6.45 -10.79 -1.17
C LEU A 39 6.97 -12.03 -0.44
N LEU A 40 6.32 -12.43 0.64
CA LEU A 40 6.66 -13.62 1.41
C LEU A 40 6.50 -14.90 0.60
N PHE A 41 5.49 -14.97 -0.26
CA PHE A 41 5.31 -16.14 -1.15
C PHE A 41 6.43 -16.26 -2.17
N ILE A 42 6.85 -15.17 -2.80
CA ILE A 42 7.99 -15.15 -3.72
C ILE A 42 9.27 -15.52 -2.97
N ALA A 43 9.50 -14.96 -1.78
CA ALA A 43 10.65 -15.30 -0.95
C ALA A 43 10.66 -16.79 -0.55
N HIS A 44 9.48 -17.37 -0.23
CA HIS A 44 9.35 -18.79 0.05
C HIS A 44 9.72 -19.66 -1.15
N LEU A 45 9.25 -19.31 -2.35
CA LEU A 45 9.59 -20.06 -3.57
C LEU A 45 11.08 -19.98 -3.88
N LEU A 46 11.67 -18.78 -3.82
CA LEU A 46 13.10 -18.58 -4.05
C LEU A 46 13.96 -19.28 -2.99
N GLY A 47 13.58 -19.19 -1.71
CA GLY A 47 14.29 -19.85 -0.62
C GLY A 47 14.21 -21.37 -0.71
N SER A 48 13.04 -21.92 -1.05
CA SER A 48 12.86 -23.37 -1.24
C SER A 48 13.69 -23.88 -2.42
N GLY A 49 13.72 -23.13 -3.53
CA GLY A 49 14.57 -23.43 -4.67
C GLY A 49 16.07 -23.36 -4.34
N TRP A 50 16.47 -22.37 -3.53
CA TRP A 50 17.84 -22.23 -3.06
C TRP A 50 18.32 -23.46 -2.27
N TYR A 51 17.48 -23.90 -1.33
CA TYR A 51 17.76 -25.14 -0.59
C TYR A 51 17.78 -26.37 -1.51
N PHE A 52 16.84 -26.44 -2.46
CA PHE A 52 16.82 -27.56 -3.43
C PHE A 52 18.09 -27.63 -4.27
N MET A 53 18.69 -26.50 -4.67
CA MET A 53 19.96 -26.49 -5.39
C MET A 53 21.10 -27.11 -4.57
N ALA A 54 21.14 -26.87 -3.26
CA ALA A 54 22.10 -27.51 -2.37
C ALA A 54 21.91 -29.03 -2.32
N THR A 55 20.67 -29.51 -2.36
CA THR A 55 20.39 -30.97 -2.35
C THR A 55 20.74 -31.69 -3.67
N LEU A 56 20.78 -30.92 -4.78
CA LEU A 56 21.19 -31.42 -6.10
C LEU A 56 22.71 -31.50 -6.27
N SER A 57 23.46 -30.83 -5.39
CA SER A 57 24.92 -30.91 -5.41
C SER A 57 25.37 -32.27 -4.96
N HIS A 58 26.22 -32.93 -5.76
CA HIS A 58 26.81 -34.21 -5.39
C HIS A 58 27.62 -34.10 -4.11
N SER A 59 27.71 -35.18 -3.34
CA SER A 59 28.42 -35.25 -2.06
C SER A 59 29.92 -34.87 -2.12
N SER A 60 30.48 -34.69 -3.31
CA SER A 60 31.84 -34.18 -3.56
C SER A 60 31.93 -32.71 -3.94
N GLU A 61 30.82 -32.05 -4.23
CA GLU A 61 30.80 -30.65 -4.58
C GLU A 61 30.52 -29.79 -3.33
N ARG A 62 31.21 -28.65 -3.23
CA ARG A 62 30.89 -27.66 -2.20
C ARG A 62 29.47 -27.11 -2.43
N SER A 63 28.76 -26.89 -1.35
CA SER A 63 27.44 -26.22 -1.39
C SER A 63 27.37 -25.10 -0.35
N TRP A 64 26.50 -24.15 -0.54
CA TRP A 64 26.31 -23.05 0.40
C TRP A 64 25.97 -23.55 1.82
N VAL A 65 25.32 -24.71 1.97
CA VAL A 65 24.97 -25.29 3.28
C VAL A 65 26.25 -25.73 4.01
N LEU A 66 27.29 -26.20 3.27
CA LEU A 66 28.59 -26.61 3.82
C LEU A 66 29.43 -25.37 4.20
N GLU A 67 29.39 -24.32 3.42
CA GLU A 67 30.21 -23.13 3.65
C GLU A 67 29.62 -22.17 4.68
N TYR A 68 28.30 -22.16 4.87
CA TYR A 68 27.67 -21.29 5.83
C TYR A 68 28.10 -21.61 7.24
N ARG A 69 28.84 -20.66 7.84
CA ARG A 69 29.36 -20.74 9.23
C ARG A 69 30.04 -22.09 9.52
N ASP A 70 30.97 -22.46 8.65
CA ASP A 70 31.77 -23.72 8.78
C ASP A 70 30.91 -24.98 8.91
N GLY A 71 29.84 -25.09 8.14
CA GLY A 71 28.97 -26.27 8.12
C GLY A 71 27.91 -26.32 9.21
N ALA A 72 27.64 -25.24 9.87
CA ALA A 72 26.66 -25.17 10.98
C ALA A 72 25.22 -25.56 10.58
N LEU A 73 24.95 -25.73 9.28
CA LEU A 73 23.62 -26.13 8.77
C LEU A 73 23.54 -27.65 8.45
N LEU A 74 24.63 -28.37 8.43
CA LEU A 74 24.63 -29.80 8.08
C LEU A 74 23.80 -30.64 9.06
N ASP A 75 24.05 -30.45 10.35
CA ASP A 75 23.36 -31.17 11.43
C ASP A 75 22.20 -30.34 12.02
N ALA A 76 21.84 -29.24 11.35
CA ALA A 76 20.79 -28.39 11.83
C ALA A 76 19.40 -28.98 11.53
N THR A 77 18.42 -28.59 12.37
CA THR A 77 17.01 -28.95 12.14
C THR A 77 16.52 -28.37 10.81
N VAL A 78 15.57 -29.04 10.16
CA VAL A 78 14.93 -28.59 8.90
C VAL A 78 14.41 -27.15 9.01
N SER A 79 13.85 -26.80 10.18
CA SER A 79 13.39 -25.45 10.47
C SER A 79 14.52 -24.42 10.36
N ARG A 80 15.70 -24.70 10.88
CA ARG A 80 16.87 -23.80 10.81
C ARG A 80 17.39 -23.65 9.39
N GLN A 81 17.45 -24.75 8.64
CA GLN A 81 17.84 -24.74 7.23
C GLN A 81 16.85 -23.92 6.40
N TYR A 82 15.55 -24.09 6.64
CA TYR A 82 14.50 -23.29 6.00
C TYR A 82 14.62 -21.79 6.30
N VAL A 83 14.85 -21.44 7.57
CA VAL A 83 15.01 -20.03 7.96
C VAL A 83 16.25 -19.41 7.31
N ALA A 84 17.37 -20.13 7.20
CA ALA A 84 18.56 -19.66 6.50
C ALA A 84 18.32 -19.44 5.00
N SER A 85 17.60 -20.36 4.35
CA SER A 85 17.23 -20.24 2.94
C SER A 85 16.26 -19.08 2.69
N LEU A 86 15.27 -18.91 3.57
CA LEU A 86 14.31 -17.80 3.51
C LEU A 86 15.01 -16.45 3.75
N TYR A 87 15.95 -16.41 4.67
CA TYR A 87 16.78 -15.23 4.96
C TYR A 87 17.58 -14.83 3.71
N TRP A 88 18.26 -15.80 3.05
CA TRP A 88 18.95 -15.55 1.80
C TRP A 88 18.01 -14.99 0.71
N ALA A 89 16.84 -15.59 0.56
CA ALA A 89 15.86 -15.15 -0.42
C ALA A 89 15.36 -13.72 -0.13
N LEU A 90 15.07 -13.40 1.13
CA LEU A 90 14.63 -12.05 1.53
C LEU A 90 15.72 -11.00 1.29
N MET A 91 16.96 -11.25 1.72
CA MET A 91 18.05 -10.29 1.52
C MET A 91 18.39 -10.07 0.04
N THR A 92 18.24 -11.10 -0.79
CA THR A 92 18.44 -11.03 -2.24
C THR A 92 17.31 -10.27 -2.91
N LEU A 93 16.06 -10.60 -2.57
CA LEU A 93 14.86 -9.99 -3.12
C LEU A 93 14.72 -8.50 -2.73
N THR A 94 15.12 -8.14 -1.50
CA THR A 94 15.12 -6.74 -1.04
C THR A 94 16.39 -5.98 -1.44
N THR A 95 17.29 -6.58 -2.22
CA THR A 95 18.56 -5.98 -2.69
C THR A 95 19.52 -5.57 -1.58
N VAL A 96 19.41 -6.13 -0.37
CA VAL A 96 20.31 -5.83 0.76
C VAL A 96 21.64 -6.54 0.59
N GLY A 97 21.64 -7.86 0.32
CA GLY A 97 22.82 -8.65 -0.05
C GLY A 97 23.98 -8.58 0.93
N TYR A 98 23.82 -8.99 2.19
CA TYR A 98 24.90 -8.97 3.18
C TYR A 98 26.12 -9.83 2.77
N GLY A 99 25.95 -10.82 1.88
CA GLY A 99 27.06 -11.65 1.40
C GLY A 99 27.54 -12.70 2.42
N ASP A 100 26.75 -13.01 3.41
CA ASP A 100 27.03 -14.04 4.42
C ASP A 100 26.55 -15.46 4.00
N ILE A 101 25.63 -15.52 3.03
CA ILE A 101 25.25 -16.74 2.31
C ILE A 101 25.50 -16.48 0.84
N VAL A 102 26.45 -17.22 0.27
CA VAL A 102 26.91 -17.09 -1.10
C VAL A 102 26.89 -18.45 -1.80
N PRO A 103 26.73 -18.49 -3.14
CA PRO A 103 26.85 -19.73 -3.89
C PRO A 103 28.26 -20.29 -3.78
N ALA A 104 28.38 -21.61 -3.71
CA ALA A 104 29.64 -22.34 -3.59
C ALA A 104 29.96 -23.18 -4.84
N ASN A 105 29.03 -23.28 -5.78
CA ASN A 105 29.19 -24.03 -7.02
C ASN A 105 28.44 -23.40 -8.19
N ASN A 106 28.80 -23.74 -9.41
CA ASN A 106 28.27 -23.16 -10.64
C ASN A 106 26.72 -23.28 -10.78
N ARG A 107 26.11 -24.32 -10.23
CA ARG A 107 24.63 -24.46 -10.27
C ARG A 107 23.93 -23.46 -9.37
N GLU A 108 24.50 -23.25 -8.18
CA GLU A 108 24.03 -22.24 -7.24
C GLU A 108 24.26 -20.83 -7.80
N ASP A 109 25.36 -20.58 -8.51
CA ASP A 109 25.65 -19.34 -9.23
C ASP A 109 24.56 -19.02 -10.26
N ILE A 110 24.24 -19.99 -11.12
CA ILE A 110 23.20 -19.82 -12.15
C ILE A 110 21.84 -19.55 -11.50
N TYR A 111 21.49 -20.32 -10.47
CA TYR A 111 20.25 -20.10 -9.73
C TYR A 111 20.20 -18.72 -9.11
N SER A 112 21.28 -18.27 -8.50
CA SER A 112 21.40 -16.94 -7.89
C SER A 112 21.19 -15.82 -8.93
N CYS A 113 21.77 -15.94 -10.12
CA CYS A 113 21.54 -14.97 -11.19
C CYS A 113 20.07 -14.88 -11.58
N VAL A 114 19.39 -16.01 -11.74
CA VAL A 114 17.95 -16.04 -12.06
C VAL A 114 17.12 -15.46 -10.89
N ALA A 115 17.44 -15.86 -9.66
CA ALA A 115 16.76 -15.36 -8.47
C ALA A 115 16.90 -13.85 -8.29
N MET A 116 18.09 -13.29 -8.57
CA MET A 116 18.33 -11.84 -8.55
C MET A 116 17.47 -11.09 -9.57
N LEU A 117 17.34 -11.60 -10.80
CA LEU A 117 16.49 -10.99 -11.83
C LEU A 117 15.01 -11.02 -11.43
N ILE A 118 14.53 -12.16 -10.95
CA ILE A 118 13.15 -12.29 -10.46
C ILE A 118 12.94 -11.36 -9.26
N GLY A 119 13.91 -11.33 -8.33
CA GLY A 119 13.87 -10.47 -7.15
C GLY A 119 13.80 -8.98 -7.49
N ALA A 120 14.64 -8.53 -8.42
CA ALA A 120 14.64 -7.13 -8.86
C ALA A 120 13.29 -6.69 -9.44
N VAL A 121 12.67 -7.51 -10.30
CA VAL A 121 11.35 -7.23 -10.87
C VAL A 121 10.27 -7.24 -9.79
N ALA A 122 10.27 -8.22 -8.89
CA ALA A 122 9.30 -8.33 -7.81
C ALA A 122 9.41 -7.15 -6.82
N PHE A 123 10.62 -6.73 -6.50
CA PHE A 123 10.87 -5.57 -5.64
C PHE A 123 10.42 -4.26 -6.28
N ALA A 124 10.76 -4.05 -7.55
CA ALA A 124 10.33 -2.86 -8.31
C ALA A 124 8.80 -2.77 -8.38
N TYR A 125 8.12 -3.89 -8.63
CA TYR A 125 6.66 -3.97 -8.61
C TYR A 125 6.09 -3.62 -7.23
N THR A 126 6.66 -4.15 -6.15
CA THR A 126 6.22 -3.88 -4.78
C THR A 126 6.36 -2.39 -4.42
N VAL A 127 7.50 -1.77 -4.79
CA VAL A 127 7.72 -0.33 -4.55
C VAL A 127 6.73 0.51 -5.36
N GLY A 128 6.44 0.13 -6.61
CA GLY A 128 5.42 0.77 -7.45
C GLY A 128 4.02 0.71 -6.84
N ASP A 129 3.60 -0.45 -6.35
CA ASP A 129 2.31 -0.63 -5.67
C ASP A 129 2.21 0.21 -4.39
N ILE A 130 3.27 0.29 -3.59
CA ILE A 130 3.33 1.15 -2.39
C ILE A 130 3.21 2.63 -2.80
N GLY A 131 3.92 3.05 -3.85
CA GLY A 131 3.82 4.41 -4.39
C GLY A 131 2.40 4.76 -4.85
N ALA A 132 1.74 3.87 -5.58
CA ALA A 132 0.35 4.03 -5.99
C ALA A 132 -0.61 4.12 -4.79
N LEU A 133 -0.34 3.37 -3.74
CA LEU A 133 -1.09 3.47 -2.49
C LEU A 133 -0.93 4.86 -1.85
N ILE A 134 0.25 5.40 -1.74
CA ILE A 134 0.52 6.73 -1.16
C ILE A 134 -0.22 7.80 -1.95
N VAL A 135 -0.12 7.78 -3.28
CA VAL A 135 -0.80 8.75 -4.17
C VAL A 135 -2.32 8.75 -3.97
N THR A 136 -2.93 7.61 -3.70
CA THR A 136 -4.39 7.55 -3.46
C THR A 136 -4.82 8.21 -2.15
N LEU A 137 -3.95 8.23 -1.13
CA LEU A 137 -4.20 8.97 0.14
C LEU A 137 -4.11 10.48 -0.07
N ASP A 138 -3.06 10.93 -0.75
CA ASP A 138 -2.80 12.35 -0.99
C ASP A 138 -3.83 12.97 -1.94
N ARG A 139 -4.42 12.19 -2.84
CA ARG A 139 -5.35 12.71 -3.83
C ARG A 139 -6.57 13.40 -3.24
N GLN A 140 -7.13 12.89 -2.15
CA GLN A 140 -8.26 13.54 -1.48
C GLN A 140 -7.85 14.83 -0.77
N ALA A 141 -6.68 14.82 -0.11
CA ALA A 141 -6.13 16.01 0.50
C ALA A 141 -5.81 17.08 -0.56
N ALA A 142 -5.19 16.69 -1.67
CA ALA A 142 -4.86 17.57 -2.80
C ALA A 142 -6.12 18.20 -3.44
N LEU A 143 -7.19 17.43 -3.62
CA LEU A 143 -8.47 17.97 -4.13
C LEU A 143 -9.10 18.99 -3.19
N VAL A 144 -9.02 18.77 -1.88
CA VAL A 144 -9.49 19.76 -0.90
C VAL A 144 -8.64 21.03 -0.94
N GLU A 145 -7.31 20.87 -1.04
CA GLU A 145 -6.37 22.00 -1.13
C GLU A 145 -6.61 22.82 -2.40
N GLU A 146 -6.74 22.17 -3.56
CA GLU A 146 -7.09 22.82 -4.85
C GLU A 146 -8.39 23.63 -4.75
N LYS A 147 -9.45 23.07 -4.16
CA LYS A 147 -10.71 23.78 -3.97
C LYS A 147 -10.56 24.96 -3.01
N MET A 148 -9.77 24.80 -1.94
CA MET A 148 -9.50 25.89 -0.99
C MET A 148 -8.67 27.01 -1.61
N ASP A 149 -7.73 26.69 -2.49
CA ASP A 149 -6.94 27.70 -3.21
C ASP A 149 -7.78 28.46 -4.21
N ALA A 150 -8.67 27.80 -4.95
CA ALA A 150 -9.65 28.48 -5.80
C ALA A 150 -10.55 29.45 -5.02
N VAL A 151 -10.97 29.07 -3.81
CA VAL A 151 -11.75 29.98 -2.92
C VAL A 151 -10.90 31.20 -2.50
N LYS A 152 -9.64 31.00 -2.11
CA LYS A 152 -8.73 32.10 -1.72
C LYS A 152 -8.51 33.06 -2.90
N GLU A 153 -8.26 32.54 -4.09
CA GLU A 153 -8.07 33.33 -5.30
C GLU A 153 -9.32 34.17 -5.64
N TYR A 154 -10.49 33.55 -5.60
CA TYR A 154 -11.76 34.25 -5.81
C TYR A 154 -12.01 35.39 -4.81
N LEU A 155 -11.73 35.14 -3.51
CA LEU A 155 -11.87 36.14 -2.46
C LEU A 155 -10.90 37.32 -2.67
N GLY A 156 -9.66 37.04 -3.14
CA GLY A 156 -8.67 38.06 -3.50
C GLY A 156 -9.10 38.89 -4.71
N TRP A 157 -9.56 38.24 -5.77
CA TRP A 157 -10.03 38.90 -6.99
C TRP A 157 -11.23 39.84 -6.75
N ARG A 158 -12.17 39.43 -5.90
CA ARG A 158 -13.34 40.23 -5.54
C ARG A 158 -13.02 41.36 -4.54
N GLY A 159 -11.80 41.47 -3.99
CA GLY A 159 -11.43 42.48 -3.03
C GLY A 159 -12.22 42.43 -1.73
N ILE A 160 -12.61 41.23 -1.28
CA ILE A 160 -13.46 41.05 -0.10
C ILE A 160 -12.72 41.47 1.18
N PRO A 161 -13.33 42.20 2.10
CA PRO A 161 -12.72 42.61 3.36
C PRO A 161 -12.17 41.40 4.14
N ARG A 162 -10.96 41.56 4.70
CA ARG A 162 -10.20 40.49 5.37
C ARG A 162 -11.01 39.72 6.42
N GLN A 163 -11.84 40.39 7.18
CA GLN A 163 -12.67 39.76 8.22
C GLN A 163 -13.72 38.80 7.61
N LEU A 164 -14.34 39.19 6.50
CA LEU A 164 -15.31 38.36 5.79
C LEU A 164 -14.61 37.19 5.08
N ALA A 165 -13.46 37.44 4.47
CA ALA A 165 -12.65 36.39 3.82
C ALA A 165 -12.26 35.29 4.81
N ILE A 166 -11.87 35.63 6.04
CA ILE A 166 -11.55 34.65 7.10
C ILE A 166 -12.77 33.81 7.48
N ARG A 167 -13.97 34.45 7.57
CA ARG A 167 -15.21 33.71 7.89
C ARG A 167 -15.61 32.74 6.77
N VAL A 168 -15.51 33.17 5.52
CA VAL A 168 -15.79 32.34 4.35
C VAL A 168 -14.80 31.17 4.26
N ARG A 169 -13.51 31.43 4.48
CA ARG A 169 -12.49 30.38 4.50
C ARG A 169 -12.76 29.31 5.57
N ARG A 170 -13.08 29.73 6.82
CA ARG A 170 -13.43 28.79 7.90
C ARG A 170 -14.68 27.97 7.56
N TYR A 171 -15.65 28.57 6.89
CA TYR A 171 -16.84 27.85 6.44
C TYR A 171 -16.46 26.74 5.45
N TYR A 172 -15.63 27.02 4.44
CA TYR A 172 -15.21 26.04 3.46
C TYR A 172 -14.26 24.99 4.06
N GLU A 173 -13.36 25.37 4.96
CA GLU A 173 -12.54 24.42 5.72
C GLU A 173 -13.43 23.42 6.49
N HIS A 174 -14.46 23.92 7.15
CA HIS A 174 -15.43 23.07 7.84
C HIS A 174 -16.29 22.25 6.87
N TYR A 175 -16.71 22.81 5.78
CA TYR A 175 -17.53 22.19 4.74
C TYR A 175 -16.77 21.01 4.10
N TYR A 176 -15.56 21.22 3.62
CA TYR A 176 -14.74 20.16 3.01
C TYR A 176 -14.19 19.17 4.03
N ALA A 177 -14.00 19.57 5.28
CA ALA A 177 -13.69 18.63 6.35
C ALA A 177 -14.86 17.69 6.66
N HIS A 178 -16.10 18.03 6.33
CA HIS A 178 -17.32 17.30 6.72
C HIS A 178 -18.13 16.73 5.56
N ARG A 179 -17.84 17.09 4.32
CA ARG A 179 -18.42 16.46 3.12
C ARG A 179 -17.35 15.76 2.29
N THR A 180 -17.71 14.66 1.70
CA THR A 180 -16.94 14.05 0.58
C THR A 180 -16.84 15.07 -0.55
N VAL A 181 -15.67 15.15 -1.19
CA VAL A 181 -15.38 16.07 -2.31
C VAL A 181 -16.16 15.70 -3.59
N PHE A 182 -17.13 14.80 -3.49
CA PHE A 182 -17.98 14.43 -4.61
C PHE A 182 -18.97 15.57 -4.87
N ASP A 183 -18.90 16.10 -6.08
CA ASP A 183 -19.91 16.98 -6.62
C ASP A 183 -21.16 16.13 -6.95
N GLU A 184 -22.04 16.00 -5.95
CA GLU A 184 -23.25 15.18 -6.04
C GLU A 184 -24.13 15.63 -7.21
N GLU A 185 -24.18 16.93 -7.46
CA GLU A 185 -24.95 17.54 -8.55
C GLU A 185 -24.39 17.17 -9.92
N SER A 186 -23.06 17.13 -10.07
CA SER A 186 -22.38 16.66 -11.29
C SER A 186 -22.62 15.17 -11.52
N ILE A 187 -22.60 14.35 -10.47
CA ILE A 187 -22.86 12.90 -10.59
C ILE A 187 -24.32 12.67 -10.96
N LEU A 188 -25.25 13.30 -10.27
CA LEU A 188 -26.69 13.16 -10.54
C LEU A 188 -27.08 13.66 -11.92
N SER A 189 -26.47 14.75 -12.41
CA SER A 189 -26.73 15.29 -13.75
C SER A 189 -26.21 14.39 -14.88
N SER A 190 -25.20 13.54 -14.60
CA SER A 190 -24.66 12.57 -15.57
C SER A 190 -25.47 11.27 -15.65
N LEU A 191 -26.42 11.05 -14.73
CA LEU A 191 -27.24 9.85 -14.70
C LEU A 191 -28.42 9.94 -15.69
N ASN A 192 -28.84 8.78 -16.19
CA ASN A 192 -30.07 8.65 -16.95
C ASN A 192 -31.27 9.09 -16.09
N PRO A 193 -32.27 9.82 -16.64
CA PRO A 193 -33.45 10.29 -15.93
C PRO A 193 -34.18 9.23 -15.08
N SER A 194 -34.18 7.99 -15.54
CA SER A 194 -34.74 6.84 -14.83
C SER A 194 -34.01 6.54 -13.51
N LEU A 195 -32.67 6.54 -13.54
CA LEU A 195 -31.82 6.30 -12.36
C LEU A 195 -31.80 7.51 -11.41
N HIS A 196 -31.87 8.72 -11.99
CA HIS A 196 -31.96 9.95 -11.19
C HIS A 196 -33.21 9.95 -10.31
N SER A 197 -34.37 9.54 -10.87
CA SER A 197 -35.63 9.50 -10.11
C SER A 197 -35.71 8.38 -9.05
N GLU A 198 -34.80 7.39 -9.11
CA GLU A 198 -34.74 6.28 -8.18
C GLU A 198 -33.80 6.55 -6.99
N ILE A 199 -32.87 7.51 -7.16
CA ILE A 199 -31.88 7.91 -6.14
C ILE A 199 -32.34 9.12 -5.31
N VAL A 200 -33.14 10.02 -5.89
CA VAL A 200 -33.70 11.21 -5.25
C VAL A 200 -35.08 10.91 -4.66
#